data_d1215c7628640e17d90d95ca202bc27d
#
_entry.id   d1215c7628640e17d90d95ca202bc27d
#
_cell.length_a   1.000
_cell.length_b   1.000
_cell.length_c   1.000
_cell.angle_alpha   90.00
_cell.angle_beta   90.00
_cell.angle_gamma   90.00
#
_symmetry.space_group_name_H-M   'P 1'
#
loop_
_entity.id
_entity.type
_entity.pdbx_description
1 polymer ?
#
loop_
_entity_poly.entity_id
_entity_poly.type
_entity_poly.pdbx_seq_one_letter_code
_entity_poly.pdbx_strand_id
1 'polypeptide(L)'
;GGAFSGIVNLTNSTFALTADNAAALASATLKLSANNVTTVGTTDRTIQGLDLSGGTLIFDGAAPQSQATGVVSVTDLALNSGTISVTGTDSWNNDTPVVAPNLSILAQDRGDIMLALINAGTVTGDAGALNLMINGTSVNSGSQAVLSTVTQGGVTVANATHNYGLTSSDGNGGTGLYVNYSLSALELLTDGSNALLLATESGATANRELNARLSGIGGVQVDAINGALTLANGNNSYSGTTTVNAGTLILGADGAFGQTSLLNVLSGASTNINGHSQTVGAL
;
A
#
# COMPACT_ATOMS: atom_id res chain seq x y z
N GLY A 1 -21.96 24.15 -26.82
CA GLY A 1 -23.02 23.34 -26.21
C GLY A 1 -23.10 23.68 -24.75
N GLY A 2 -24.30 23.90 -24.21
CA GLY A 2 -24.48 24.12 -22.77
C GLY A 2 -24.09 22.88 -22.00
N ALA A 3 -23.55 23.04 -20.76
CA ALA A 3 -23.29 21.94 -19.87
C ALA A 3 -24.61 21.20 -19.57
N PHE A 4 -24.59 19.87 -19.61
CA PHE A 4 -25.73 19.06 -19.22
C PHE A 4 -25.89 19.15 -17.68
N SER A 5 -27.09 19.33 -17.21
CA SER A 5 -27.43 19.35 -15.78
C SER A 5 -28.42 18.23 -15.46
N GLY A 6 -28.29 17.60 -14.31
CA GLY A 6 -29.15 16.51 -13.88
C GLY A 6 -28.37 15.21 -13.67
N ILE A 7 -29.04 14.07 -13.77
CA ILE A 7 -28.44 12.75 -13.54
C ILE A 7 -28.30 12.01 -14.86
N VAL A 8 -27.09 11.57 -15.16
CA VAL A 8 -26.80 10.60 -16.23
C VAL A 8 -26.68 9.22 -15.60
N ASN A 9 -27.70 8.39 -15.77
CA ASN A 9 -27.70 7.04 -15.23
C ASN A 9 -27.20 6.04 -16.26
N LEU A 10 -26.11 5.35 -15.94
CA LEU A 10 -25.50 4.30 -16.76
C LEU A 10 -25.87 2.93 -16.18
N THR A 11 -26.58 2.14 -16.99
CA THR A 11 -26.99 0.78 -16.65
C THR A 11 -26.70 -0.14 -17.85
N ASN A 12 -26.21 -1.35 -17.59
CA ASN A 12 -25.90 -2.35 -18.64
C ASN A 12 -25.05 -1.75 -19.78
N SER A 13 -24.03 -0.99 -19.47
CA SER A 13 -23.27 -0.19 -20.43
C SER A 13 -21.81 -0.12 -20.09
N THR A 14 -20.97 0.20 -21.07
CA THR A 14 -19.56 0.59 -20.85
C THR A 14 -19.41 2.08 -21.12
N PHE A 15 -18.58 2.74 -20.31
CA PHE A 15 -18.33 4.17 -20.44
C PHE A 15 -16.85 4.48 -20.14
N ALA A 16 -16.29 5.43 -20.86
CA ALA A 16 -14.95 5.95 -20.56
C ALA A 16 -15.06 7.40 -20.10
N LEU A 17 -14.57 7.71 -18.92
CA LEU A 17 -14.52 9.08 -18.39
C LEU A 17 -13.33 9.83 -19.01
N THR A 18 -13.49 10.24 -20.26
CA THR A 18 -12.51 11.04 -21.00
C THR A 18 -12.60 12.52 -20.60
N ALA A 19 -11.65 13.33 -21.08
CA ALA A 19 -11.69 14.80 -20.86
C ALA A 19 -12.98 15.42 -21.42
N ASP A 20 -13.39 15.03 -22.64
CA ASP A 20 -14.59 15.56 -23.28
C ASP A 20 -15.86 15.15 -22.53
N ASN A 21 -15.94 13.88 -22.08
CA ASN A 21 -17.07 13.40 -21.32
C ASN A 21 -17.16 14.08 -19.94
N ALA A 22 -16.03 14.29 -19.28
CA ALA A 22 -15.95 15.01 -17.99
C ALA A 22 -16.42 16.46 -18.16
N ALA A 23 -15.97 17.14 -19.22
CA ALA A 23 -16.41 18.51 -19.52
C ALA A 23 -17.93 18.59 -19.77
N ALA A 24 -18.52 17.60 -20.43
CA ALA A 24 -19.96 17.52 -20.64
C ALA A 24 -20.74 17.27 -19.33
N LEU A 25 -20.11 16.64 -18.34
CA LEU A 25 -20.69 16.31 -17.04
C LEU A 25 -20.35 17.32 -15.93
N ALA A 26 -19.73 18.46 -16.28
CA ALA A 26 -19.28 19.46 -15.30
C ALA A 26 -20.42 20.03 -14.40
N SER A 27 -21.69 19.86 -14.80
CA SER A 27 -22.86 20.27 -14.02
C SER A 27 -23.86 19.11 -13.81
N ALA A 28 -23.43 17.88 -13.96
CA ALA A 28 -24.28 16.69 -13.86
C ALA A 28 -23.70 15.66 -12.90
N THR A 29 -24.59 14.86 -12.31
CA THR A 29 -24.23 13.68 -11.54
C THR A 29 -24.20 12.46 -12.47
N LEU A 30 -23.05 11.77 -12.49
CA LEU A 30 -22.91 10.48 -13.13
C LEU A 30 -23.30 9.38 -12.14
N LYS A 31 -24.35 8.62 -12.46
CA LYS A 31 -24.80 7.49 -11.65
C LYS A 31 -24.41 6.18 -12.32
N LEU A 32 -23.62 5.38 -11.62
CA LEU A 32 -23.17 4.06 -12.07
C LEU A 32 -24.05 2.99 -11.42
N SER A 33 -24.97 2.45 -12.21
CA SER A 33 -25.93 1.44 -11.77
C SER A 33 -25.52 0.04 -12.23
N ALA A 34 -26.35 -0.95 -11.96
CA ALA A 34 -26.06 -2.37 -12.20
C ALA A 34 -25.52 -2.65 -13.61
N ASN A 35 -24.48 -3.50 -13.67
CA ASN A 35 -23.79 -3.94 -14.89
C ASN A 35 -23.20 -2.80 -15.74
N ASN A 36 -23.03 -1.61 -15.18
CA ASN A 36 -22.22 -0.59 -15.82
C ASN A 36 -20.73 -0.84 -15.52
N VAL A 37 -19.88 -0.59 -16.50
CA VAL A 37 -18.42 -0.57 -16.36
C VAL A 37 -17.93 0.77 -16.85
N THR A 38 -17.41 1.58 -15.95
CA THR A 38 -16.82 2.90 -16.25
C THR A 38 -15.32 2.86 -16.00
N THR A 39 -14.54 3.28 -16.98
CA THR A 39 -13.08 3.41 -16.86
C THR A 39 -12.67 4.86 -16.63
N VAL A 40 -11.73 5.05 -15.71
CA VAL A 40 -10.98 6.29 -15.49
C VAL A 40 -9.55 6.05 -15.97
N GLY A 41 -9.07 6.90 -16.87
CA GLY A 41 -7.69 6.82 -17.31
C GLY A 41 -6.72 7.39 -16.25
N THR A 42 -5.46 7.55 -16.64
CA THR A 42 -4.38 8.06 -15.77
C THR A 42 -4.36 9.57 -15.57
N THR A 43 -5.33 10.28 -16.12
CA THR A 43 -5.40 11.77 -16.06
C THR A 43 -6.59 12.21 -15.23
N ASP A 44 -6.41 13.22 -14.40
CA ASP A 44 -7.43 13.77 -13.53
C ASP A 44 -8.68 14.23 -14.30
N ARG A 45 -9.83 14.03 -13.65
CA ARG A 45 -11.15 14.41 -14.19
C ARG A 45 -11.95 15.15 -13.14
N THR A 46 -12.77 16.09 -13.58
CA THR A 46 -13.71 16.81 -12.72
C THR A 46 -15.11 16.72 -13.30
N ILE A 47 -16.06 16.31 -12.47
CA ILE A 47 -17.51 16.29 -12.77
C ILE A 47 -18.26 16.82 -11.55
N GLN A 48 -19.55 17.15 -11.67
CA GLN A 48 -20.33 17.69 -10.57
C GLN A 48 -20.56 16.66 -9.47
N GLY A 49 -21.00 15.47 -9.81
CA GLY A 49 -21.30 14.44 -8.83
C GLY A 49 -21.08 13.02 -9.37
N LEU A 50 -20.87 12.09 -8.45
CA LEU A 50 -20.74 10.66 -8.75
C LEU A 50 -21.56 9.85 -7.75
N ASP A 51 -22.42 8.98 -8.26
CA ASP A 51 -23.25 8.06 -7.47
C ASP A 51 -22.90 6.61 -7.85
N LEU A 52 -22.27 5.90 -6.92
CA LEU A 52 -21.96 4.47 -7.06
C LEU A 52 -23.12 3.64 -6.52
N SER A 53 -23.92 3.07 -7.42
CA SER A 53 -25.15 2.34 -7.11
C SER A 53 -25.21 0.97 -7.80
N GLY A 54 -24.11 0.22 -7.82
CA GLY A 54 -24.05 -1.15 -8.33
C GLY A 54 -23.18 -1.37 -9.57
N GLY A 55 -22.61 -0.32 -10.17
CA GLY A 55 -21.66 -0.41 -11.28
C GLY A 55 -20.24 -0.71 -10.84
N THR A 56 -19.35 -0.88 -11.80
CA THR A 56 -17.90 -1.01 -11.62
C THR A 56 -17.20 0.25 -12.11
N LEU A 57 -16.40 0.85 -11.25
CA LEU A 57 -15.52 1.96 -11.60
C LEU A 57 -14.06 1.46 -11.61
N ILE A 58 -13.41 1.56 -12.76
CA ILE A 58 -12.04 1.05 -12.97
C ILE A 58 -11.08 2.23 -13.04
N PHE A 59 -10.09 2.22 -12.15
CA PHE A 59 -8.92 3.08 -12.20
C PHE A 59 -7.79 2.30 -12.86
N ASP A 60 -7.59 2.55 -14.15
CA ASP A 60 -6.63 1.81 -14.98
C ASP A 60 -5.27 2.51 -15.00
N GLY A 61 -4.21 1.73 -14.89
CA GLY A 61 -2.85 2.27 -14.83
C GLY A 61 -2.50 2.96 -13.51
N ALA A 62 -3.29 2.73 -12.47
CA ALA A 62 -2.93 3.17 -11.13
C ALA A 62 -1.68 2.44 -10.64
N ALA A 63 -0.76 3.17 -10.05
CA ALA A 63 0.43 2.61 -9.44
C ALA A 63 0.44 2.96 -7.95
N PRO A 64 -0.06 2.08 -7.07
CA PRO A 64 -0.12 2.34 -5.63
C PRO A 64 1.21 2.78 -5.04
N GLN A 65 2.32 2.24 -5.50
CA GLN A 65 3.66 2.60 -5.05
C GLN A 65 4.07 4.04 -5.34
N SER A 66 3.72 4.54 -6.50
CA SER A 66 3.98 5.93 -6.89
C SER A 66 2.86 6.87 -6.47
N GLN A 67 1.78 6.33 -5.86
CA GLN A 67 0.54 7.06 -5.57
C GLN A 67 -0.02 7.77 -6.82
N ALA A 68 0.27 7.23 -8.00
CA ALA A 68 -0.16 7.78 -9.27
C ALA A 68 -1.42 7.07 -9.77
N THR A 69 -2.45 7.84 -9.97
CA THR A 69 -3.69 7.44 -10.67
C THR A 69 -4.33 8.69 -11.23
N GLY A 70 -5.25 8.54 -12.17
CA GLY A 70 -6.15 9.63 -12.52
C GLY A 70 -7.18 9.82 -11.39
N VAL A 71 -7.21 10.99 -10.79
CA VAL A 71 -8.13 11.31 -9.70
C VAL A 71 -9.42 11.91 -10.27
N VAL A 72 -10.56 11.44 -9.77
CA VAL A 72 -11.86 12.05 -10.10
C VAL A 72 -12.22 13.07 -9.00
N SER A 73 -12.35 14.33 -9.35
CA SER A 73 -12.81 15.36 -8.42
C SER A 73 -14.29 15.61 -8.61
N VAL A 74 -15.05 15.58 -7.51
CA VAL A 74 -16.50 15.79 -7.50
C VAL A 74 -16.91 16.74 -6.37
N THR A 75 -18.06 17.41 -6.53
CA THR A 75 -18.69 18.13 -5.40
C THR A 75 -19.36 17.14 -4.47
N ASP A 76 -20.12 16.20 -5.03
CA ASP A 76 -20.93 15.25 -4.26
C ASP A 76 -20.59 13.81 -4.66
N LEU A 77 -20.29 12.98 -3.68
CA LEU A 77 -20.02 11.54 -3.84
C LEU A 77 -21.00 10.73 -3.01
N ALA A 78 -21.70 9.78 -3.67
CA ALA A 78 -22.56 8.83 -2.98
C ALA A 78 -22.00 7.40 -3.11
N LEU A 79 -21.73 6.76 -1.97
CA LEU A 79 -21.17 5.42 -1.83
C LEU A 79 -22.26 4.46 -1.36
N ASN A 80 -23.05 3.92 -2.30
CA ASN A 80 -24.18 3.05 -1.98
C ASN A 80 -23.86 1.56 -2.17
N SER A 81 -23.31 1.21 -3.32
CA SER A 81 -22.88 -0.16 -3.67
C SER A 81 -22.09 -0.16 -4.97
N GLY A 82 -21.40 -1.25 -5.28
CA GLY A 82 -20.68 -1.42 -6.52
C GLY A 82 -19.26 -1.92 -6.30
N THR A 83 -18.47 -1.86 -7.35
CA THR A 83 -17.07 -2.34 -7.33
C THR A 83 -16.13 -1.23 -7.75
N ILE A 84 -15.09 -1.03 -6.96
CA ILE A 84 -13.92 -0.26 -7.32
C ILE A 84 -12.85 -1.25 -7.77
N SER A 85 -12.35 -1.09 -8.98
CA SER A 85 -11.28 -1.92 -9.52
C SER A 85 -10.06 -1.05 -9.79
N VAL A 86 -8.96 -1.36 -9.15
CA VAL A 86 -7.67 -0.69 -9.35
C VAL A 86 -6.76 -1.65 -10.09
N THR A 87 -6.33 -1.25 -11.29
CA THR A 87 -5.38 -2.02 -12.10
C THR A 87 -4.12 -1.22 -12.32
N GLY A 88 -2.98 -1.86 -12.16
CA GLY A 88 -1.69 -1.20 -12.35
C GLY A 88 -0.53 -2.18 -12.34
N THR A 89 0.63 -1.70 -12.73
CA THR A 89 1.86 -2.49 -12.74
C THR A 89 2.53 -2.37 -11.37
N ASP A 90 2.11 -3.19 -10.43
CA ASP A 90 2.79 -3.29 -9.13
C ASP A 90 3.96 -4.26 -9.21
N SER A 91 5.08 -3.79 -9.69
CA SER A 91 6.35 -4.38 -9.32
C SER A 91 6.95 -3.54 -8.18
N TRP A 92 6.91 -4.07 -6.97
CA TRP A 92 7.58 -3.44 -5.83
C TRP A 92 9.10 -3.56 -6.04
N ASN A 93 9.67 -2.57 -6.68
CA ASN A 93 11.12 -2.46 -6.74
C ASN A 93 11.59 -1.67 -5.52
N ASN A 94 12.15 -2.40 -4.54
CA ASN A 94 12.71 -1.83 -3.33
C ASN A 94 14.24 -1.75 -3.41
N ASP A 95 14.77 -1.40 -4.55
CA ASP A 95 16.21 -1.10 -4.65
C ASP A 95 16.56 0.02 -3.65
N THR A 96 17.53 -0.25 -2.82
CA THR A 96 18.09 0.74 -1.89
C THR A 96 19.32 1.41 -2.50
N PRO A 97 19.52 2.70 -2.28
CA PRO A 97 18.73 3.63 -1.48
C PRO A 97 17.41 3.98 -2.17
N VAL A 98 16.40 4.22 -1.37
CA VAL A 98 15.09 4.64 -1.87
C VAL A 98 15.22 5.98 -2.57
N VAL A 99 15.02 5.96 -3.88
CA VAL A 99 14.86 7.18 -4.67
C VAL A 99 13.35 7.36 -4.86
N ALA A 100 12.80 8.46 -4.36
CA ALA A 100 11.39 8.77 -4.60
C ALA A 100 11.08 8.62 -6.13
N PRO A 101 9.96 7.98 -6.53
CA PRO A 101 8.72 7.85 -5.76
C PRO A 101 8.50 6.49 -5.09
N ASN A 102 9.46 5.57 -5.13
CA ASN A 102 9.29 4.24 -4.56
C ASN A 102 9.35 4.28 -3.03
N LEU A 103 8.28 3.82 -2.39
CA LEU A 103 8.23 3.74 -0.93
C LEU A 103 9.08 2.57 -0.43
N SER A 104 9.92 2.80 0.59
CA SER A 104 10.67 1.74 1.24
C SER A 104 9.72 0.75 1.92
N ILE A 105 10.19 -0.49 2.16
CA ILE A 105 9.46 -1.49 2.95
C ILE A 105 9.01 -0.91 4.29
N LEU A 106 9.89 -0.16 4.96
CA LEU A 106 9.56 0.47 6.24
C LEU A 106 8.49 1.57 6.13
N ALA A 107 8.41 2.26 5.00
CA ALA A 107 7.35 3.23 4.75
C ALA A 107 6.00 2.55 4.48
N GLN A 108 6.02 1.41 3.80
CA GLN A 108 4.81 0.62 3.52
C GLN A 108 4.22 -0.04 4.78
N ASP A 109 5.07 -0.34 5.76
CA ASP A 109 4.66 -0.98 7.03
C ASP A 109 3.82 -0.05 7.94
N ARG A 110 3.84 1.25 7.70
CA ARG A 110 3.15 2.23 8.56
C ARG A 110 1.63 2.19 8.48
N GLY A 111 1.04 1.50 7.52
CA GLY A 111 -0.42 1.42 7.35
C GLY A 111 -1.10 2.70 6.88
N ASP A 112 -0.34 3.74 6.56
CA ASP A 112 -0.86 5.08 6.27
C ASP A 112 -0.74 5.45 4.80
N ILE A 113 -0.56 4.46 3.93
CA ILE A 113 -0.42 4.73 2.50
C ILE A 113 -1.81 4.81 1.90
N MET A 114 -2.15 6.00 1.42
CA MET A 114 -3.42 6.30 0.79
C MET A 114 -3.22 6.60 -0.67
N LEU A 115 -3.95 5.87 -1.53
CA LEU A 115 -4.08 6.19 -2.94
C LEU A 115 -5.42 6.91 -3.13
N ALA A 116 -5.38 8.19 -3.49
CA ALA A 116 -6.58 8.95 -3.80
C ALA A 116 -7.16 8.46 -5.14
N LEU A 117 -8.42 8.05 -5.13
CA LEU A 117 -9.19 7.70 -6.33
C LEU A 117 -10.19 8.80 -6.67
N ILE A 118 -10.89 9.30 -5.65
CA ILE A 118 -11.90 10.34 -5.80
C ILE A 118 -11.68 11.37 -4.69
N ASN A 119 -11.58 12.65 -5.06
CA ASN A 119 -11.68 13.77 -4.13
C ASN A 119 -13.10 14.32 -4.18
N ALA A 120 -13.72 14.54 -3.02
CA ALA A 120 -15.09 14.98 -2.94
C ALA A 120 -15.27 16.12 -1.94
N GLY A 121 -16.17 17.07 -2.28
CA GLY A 121 -16.61 18.09 -1.33
C GLY A 121 -17.48 17.53 -0.22
N THR A 122 -18.41 16.63 -0.59
CA THR A 122 -19.24 15.87 0.35
C THR A 122 -19.25 14.39 0.00
N VAL A 123 -19.34 13.54 1.03
CA VAL A 123 -19.48 12.10 0.88
C VAL A 123 -20.70 11.63 1.65
N THR A 124 -21.53 10.82 1.01
CA THR A 124 -22.67 10.13 1.63
C THR A 124 -22.53 8.63 1.44
N GLY A 125 -23.05 7.84 2.38
CA GLY A 125 -22.88 6.38 2.36
C GLY A 125 -21.58 5.94 3.04
N ASP A 126 -21.18 4.71 2.76
CA ASP A 126 -20.04 4.04 3.42
C ASP A 126 -19.13 3.39 2.37
N ALA A 127 -17.84 3.68 2.44
CA ALA A 127 -16.83 3.03 1.59
C ALA A 127 -16.84 1.50 1.77
N GLY A 128 -17.19 1.00 2.96
CA GLY A 128 -17.36 -0.42 3.24
C GLY A 128 -18.52 -1.10 2.51
N ALA A 129 -19.44 -0.35 1.92
CA ALA A 129 -20.51 -0.88 1.07
C ALA A 129 -20.03 -1.26 -0.35
N LEU A 130 -18.80 -0.89 -0.69
CA LEU A 130 -18.19 -1.16 -1.99
C LEU A 130 -17.28 -2.39 -1.93
N ASN A 131 -17.20 -3.11 -3.05
CA ASN A 131 -16.19 -4.14 -3.25
C ASN A 131 -14.93 -3.52 -3.82
N LEU A 132 -13.76 -3.92 -3.31
CA LEU A 132 -12.47 -3.53 -3.86
C LEU A 132 -11.85 -4.71 -4.62
N MET A 133 -11.37 -4.44 -5.83
CA MET A 133 -10.54 -5.35 -6.62
C MET A 133 -9.19 -4.71 -6.89
N ILE A 134 -8.11 -5.44 -6.63
CA ILE A 134 -6.74 -5.05 -6.94
C ILE A 134 -6.18 -6.04 -7.96
N ASN A 135 -5.83 -5.56 -9.16
CA ASN A 135 -5.31 -6.39 -10.26
C ASN A 135 -6.16 -7.66 -10.51
N GLY A 136 -7.48 -7.50 -10.51
CA GLY A 136 -8.42 -8.59 -10.75
C GLY A 136 -8.70 -9.49 -9.53
N THR A 137 -8.02 -9.28 -8.41
CA THR A 137 -8.27 -10.02 -7.16
C THR A 137 -9.24 -9.23 -6.27
N SER A 138 -10.33 -9.86 -5.85
CA SER A 138 -11.26 -9.24 -4.89
C SER A 138 -10.61 -9.17 -3.52
N VAL A 139 -10.53 -7.96 -2.96
CA VAL A 139 -10.05 -7.68 -1.62
C VAL A 139 -11.17 -6.97 -0.87
N ASN A 140 -11.97 -7.72 -0.13
CA ASN A 140 -13.01 -7.13 0.70
C ASN A 140 -12.37 -6.45 1.91
N SER A 141 -12.92 -5.33 2.33
CA SER A 141 -12.43 -4.49 3.41
C SER A 141 -11.91 -5.32 4.60
N GLY A 142 -10.60 -5.28 4.80
CA GLY A 142 -9.94 -5.74 6.01
C GLY A 142 -9.45 -7.19 6.06
N SER A 143 -9.53 -8.01 5.00
CA SER A 143 -9.20 -9.43 5.18
C SER A 143 -8.55 -10.19 4.03
N GLN A 144 -8.27 -9.59 2.90
CA GLN A 144 -7.55 -10.32 1.85
C GLN A 144 -6.23 -9.65 1.48
N ALA A 145 -5.19 -10.46 1.60
CA ALA A 145 -3.83 -10.10 1.34
C ALA A 145 -3.52 -10.31 -0.14
N VAL A 146 -2.95 -9.30 -0.77
CA VAL A 146 -2.38 -9.41 -2.12
C VAL A 146 -0.89 -9.67 -1.99
N LEU A 147 -0.42 -10.70 -2.69
CA LEU A 147 1.00 -11.04 -2.75
C LEU A 147 1.69 -10.23 -3.85
N SER A 148 2.83 -9.68 -3.50
CA SER A 148 3.76 -9.02 -4.42
C SER A 148 5.18 -9.49 -4.16
N THR A 149 6.09 -9.30 -5.11
CA THR A 149 7.50 -9.65 -4.94
C THR A 149 8.30 -8.42 -4.51
N VAL A 150 9.28 -8.61 -3.64
CA VAL A 150 10.28 -7.61 -3.25
C VAL A 150 11.58 -7.94 -3.95
N THR A 151 12.07 -7.01 -4.76
CA THR A 151 13.34 -7.16 -5.48
C THR A 151 14.35 -6.13 -4.98
N GLN A 152 15.56 -6.56 -4.68
CA GLN A 152 16.69 -5.71 -4.31
C GLN A 152 17.92 -6.13 -5.11
N GLY A 153 18.62 -5.18 -5.74
CA GLY A 153 19.79 -5.48 -6.58
C GLY A 153 19.49 -6.46 -7.72
N GLY A 154 18.27 -6.48 -8.26
CA GLY A 154 17.83 -7.41 -9.29
C GLY A 154 17.51 -8.83 -8.81
N VAL A 155 17.56 -9.09 -7.49
CA VAL A 155 17.23 -10.38 -6.88
C VAL A 155 15.89 -10.29 -6.16
N THR A 156 14.98 -11.25 -6.37
CA THR A 156 13.78 -11.38 -5.57
C THR A 156 14.14 -11.88 -4.19
N VAL A 157 14.08 -11.01 -3.17
CA VAL A 157 14.54 -11.28 -1.81
C VAL A 157 13.41 -11.69 -0.87
N ALA A 158 12.17 -11.28 -1.17
CA ALA A 158 11.00 -11.64 -0.37
C ALA A 158 9.72 -11.64 -1.20
N ASN A 159 8.69 -12.32 -0.68
CA ASN A 159 7.30 -12.12 -1.05
C ASN A 159 6.65 -11.21 0.00
N ALA A 160 5.99 -10.16 -0.43
CA ALA A 160 5.28 -9.24 0.43
C ALA A 160 3.78 -9.50 0.39
N THR A 161 3.15 -9.41 1.54
CA THR A 161 1.70 -9.49 1.70
C THR A 161 1.19 -8.14 2.16
N HIS A 162 0.25 -7.55 1.40
CA HIS A 162 -0.36 -6.26 1.71
C HIS A 162 -1.84 -6.43 2.00
N ASN A 163 -2.32 -5.75 3.03
CA ASN A 163 -3.74 -5.57 3.29
C ASN A 163 -4.22 -4.31 2.58
N TYR A 164 -5.38 -4.41 1.94
CA TYR A 164 -6.02 -3.29 1.25
C TYR A 164 -7.40 -3.03 1.82
N GLY A 165 -7.83 -1.77 1.76
CA GLY A 165 -9.17 -1.36 2.15
C GLY A 165 -9.60 -0.10 1.42
N LEU A 166 -10.91 0.18 1.47
CA LEU A 166 -11.48 1.46 1.03
C LEU A 166 -11.81 2.31 2.24
N THR A 167 -11.57 3.61 2.14
CA THR A 167 -11.94 4.60 3.14
C THR A 167 -12.44 5.88 2.49
N SER A 168 -13.32 6.60 3.18
CA SER A 168 -13.83 7.90 2.73
C SER A 168 -13.03 9.10 3.23
N SER A 169 -11.96 8.87 4.01
CA SER A 169 -11.08 9.92 4.54
C SER A 169 -9.62 9.52 4.35
N ASP A 170 -8.78 10.50 4.08
CA ASP A 170 -7.32 10.35 4.04
C ASP A 170 -6.64 10.46 5.42
N GLY A 171 -7.43 10.66 6.48
CA GLY A 171 -6.91 10.86 7.84
C GLY A 171 -6.33 12.26 8.11
N ASN A 172 -6.19 13.11 7.09
CA ASN A 172 -5.60 14.45 7.18
C ASN A 172 -6.61 15.57 6.86
N GLY A 173 -7.91 15.24 6.82
CA GLY A 173 -8.99 16.19 6.54
C GLY A 173 -9.49 16.16 5.08
N GLY A 174 -8.88 15.38 4.21
CA GLY A 174 -9.41 15.11 2.87
C GLY A 174 -10.61 14.16 2.93
N THR A 175 -11.59 14.41 2.09
CA THR A 175 -12.80 13.59 1.93
C THR A 175 -12.91 13.09 0.50
N GLY A 176 -13.42 11.86 0.31
CA GLY A 176 -13.50 11.27 -1.02
C GLY A 176 -13.60 9.76 -0.99
N LEU A 177 -12.86 9.09 -1.86
CA LEU A 177 -12.67 7.64 -1.84
C LEU A 177 -11.19 7.34 -2.05
N TYR A 178 -10.62 6.63 -1.11
CA TYR A 178 -9.21 6.28 -1.06
C TYR A 178 -9.04 4.77 -0.91
N VAL A 179 -7.99 4.23 -1.54
CA VAL A 179 -7.47 2.92 -1.18
C VAL A 179 -6.41 3.13 -0.11
N ASN A 180 -6.60 2.56 1.07
CA ASN A 180 -5.53 2.41 2.04
C ASN A 180 -4.88 1.04 1.89
N TYR A 181 -3.57 0.95 2.07
CA TYR A 181 -2.86 -0.31 2.08
C TYR A 181 -1.68 -0.28 3.04
N SER A 182 -1.36 -1.45 3.57
CA SER A 182 -0.27 -1.65 4.51
C SER A 182 0.41 -2.99 4.29
N LEU A 183 1.71 -3.00 4.48
CA LEU A 183 2.49 -4.23 4.54
C LEU A 183 2.12 -5.00 5.81
N SER A 184 1.73 -6.27 5.66
CA SER A 184 1.36 -7.13 6.80
C SER A 184 2.34 -8.26 7.06
N ALA A 185 2.99 -8.79 6.01
CA ALA A 185 3.98 -9.85 6.16
C ALA A 185 5.01 -9.82 5.03
N LEU A 186 6.19 -10.37 5.32
CA LEU A 186 7.26 -10.65 4.38
C LEU A 186 7.71 -12.10 4.56
N GLU A 187 7.66 -12.87 3.49
CA GLU A 187 8.29 -14.19 3.40
C GLU A 187 9.68 -14.03 2.79
N LEU A 188 10.70 -14.21 3.59
CA LEU A 188 12.10 -14.03 3.20
C LEU A 188 12.59 -15.25 2.41
N LEU A 189 13.13 -15.01 1.21
CA LEU A 189 13.50 -16.07 0.26
C LEU A 189 15.00 -16.31 0.19
N THR A 190 15.81 -15.29 0.47
CA THR A 190 17.27 -15.31 0.27
C THR A 190 18.01 -14.92 1.55
N ASP A 191 19.25 -15.37 1.69
CA ASP A 191 20.09 -15.17 2.87
C ASP A 191 21.50 -14.66 2.48
N GLY A 192 22.34 -14.38 3.49
CA GLY A 192 23.69 -13.89 3.32
C GLY A 192 23.74 -12.51 2.65
N SER A 193 24.51 -12.38 1.58
CA SER A 193 24.67 -11.10 0.86
C SER A 193 23.40 -10.65 0.12
N ASN A 194 22.48 -11.57 -0.13
CA ASN A 194 21.19 -11.29 -0.77
C ASN A 194 20.02 -11.30 0.22
N ALA A 195 20.28 -11.32 1.54
CA ALA A 195 19.23 -11.19 2.54
C ALA A 195 18.48 -9.87 2.37
N LEU A 196 17.20 -9.83 2.77
CA LEU A 196 16.40 -8.62 2.71
C LEU A 196 17.09 -7.47 3.45
N LEU A 197 17.41 -6.40 2.75
CA LEU A 197 17.98 -5.19 3.35
C LEU A 197 16.87 -4.25 3.82
N LEU A 198 16.86 -3.98 5.12
CA LEU A 198 16.03 -2.97 5.77
C LEU A 198 16.91 -1.75 6.06
N ALA A 199 16.82 -0.74 5.21
CA ALA A 199 17.58 0.49 5.36
C ALA A 199 16.68 1.64 5.82
N THR A 200 17.16 2.44 6.77
CA THR A 200 16.54 3.72 7.08
C THR A 200 16.94 4.76 6.03
N GLU A 201 16.07 5.70 5.75
CA GLU A 201 16.36 6.77 4.78
C GLU A 201 17.61 7.57 5.19
N SER A 202 18.43 7.93 4.22
CA SER A 202 19.61 8.77 4.46
C SER A 202 19.21 10.10 5.08
N GLY A 203 19.83 10.44 6.22
CA GLY A 203 19.52 11.65 6.98
C GLY A 203 18.30 11.53 7.91
N ALA A 204 17.63 10.38 7.97
CA ALA A 204 16.58 10.14 8.95
C ALA A 204 17.19 9.91 10.33
N THR A 205 16.98 10.84 11.25
CA THR A 205 17.32 10.68 12.67
C THR A 205 16.23 9.95 13.46
N ALA A 206 15.10 9.66 12.81
CA ALA A 206 13.96 9.02 13.44
C ALA A 206 14.13 7.50 13.46
N ASN A 207 13.80 6.90 14.59
CA ASN A 207 13.65 5.47 14.71
C ASN A 207 12.56 4.98 13.74
N ARG A 208 12.82 3.86 13.09
CA ARG A 208 11.86 3.18 12.23
C ARG A 208 11.42 1.90 12.90
N GLU A 209 10.22 1.47 12.59
CA GLU A 209 9.63 0.27 13.14
C GLU A 209 9.11 -0.60 11.99
N LEU A 210 9.32 -1.92 12.09
CA LEU A 210 8.74 -2.91 11.20
C LEU A 210 7.76 -3.77 12.01
N ASN A 211 6.47 -3.58 11.75
CA ASN A 211 5.36 -4.31 12.37
C ASN A 211 4.98 -5.56 11.55
N ALA A 212 5.30 -5.57 10.26
CA ALA A 212 5.05 -6.70 9.39
C ALA A 212 5.74 -7.97 9.91
N ARG A 213 5.03 -9.09 9.83
CA ARG A 213 5.57 -10.39 10.22
C ARG A 213 6.63 -10.85 9.24
N LEU A 214 7.78 -11.27 9.75
CA LEU A 214 8.86 -11.91 8.97
C LEU A 214 8.77 -13.43 9.09
N SER A 215 8.82 -14.13 7.95
CA SER A 215 8.79 -15.60 7.86
C SER A 215 9.72 -16.08 6.75
N GLY A 216 9.81 -17.39 6.51
CA GLY A 216 10.60 -17.98 5.43
C GLY A 216 12.00 -18.39 5.85
N ILE A 217 12.79 -18.83 4.87
CA ILE A 217 14.15 -19.37 5.06
C ILE A 217 15.25 -18.32 4.92
N GLY A 218 14.91 -17.15 4.41
CA GLY A 218 15.85 -16.07 4.18
C GLY A 218 16.21 -15.30 5.45
N GLY A 219 17.16 -14.40 5.31
CA GLY A 219 17.69 -13.56 6.38
C GLY A 219 17.35 -12.09 6.21
N VAL A 220 17.81 -11.29 7.17
CA VAL A 220 17.62 -9.84 7.22
C VAL A 220 18.97 -9.15 7.38
N GLN A 221 19.20 -8.10 6.62
CA GLN A 221 20.26 -7.12 6.85
C GLN A 221 19.63 -5.81 7.32
N VAL A 222 20.22 -5.20 8.33
CA VAL A 222 19.77 -3.92 8.89
C VAL A 222 20.84 -2.87 8.67
N ASP A 223 20.48 -1.79 8.02
CA ASP A 223 21.31 -0.62 7.80
C ASP A 223 20.58 0.63 8.30
N ALA A 224 20.68 0.87 9.60
CA ALA A 224 20.04 1.98 10.29
C ALA A 224 21.04 3.12 10.55
N ILE A 225 21.71 3.60 9.49
CA ILE A 225 22.71 4.66 9.58
C ILE A 225 22.13 5.88 10.31
N ASN A 226 22.80 6.29 11.40
CA ASN A 226 22.41 7.42 12.26
C ASN A 226 21.07 7.26 13.00
N GLY A 227 20.62 6.03 13.21
CA GLY A 227 19.36 5.79 13.89
C GLY A 227 19.21 4.37 14.42
N ALA A 228 17.97 3.98 14.57
CA ALA A 228 17.57 2.64 14.98
C ALA A 228 16.44 2.11 14.12
N LEU A 229 16.40 0.79 14.00
CA LEU A 229 15.26 0.04 13.44
C LEU A 229 14.71 -0.87 14.54
N THR A 230 13.40 -0.87 14.74
CA THR A 230 12.74 -1.76 15.67
C THR A 230 12.04 -2.90 14.92
N LEU A 231 12.32 -4.16 15.24
CA LEU A 231 11.51 -5.29 14.85
C LEU A 231 10.43 -5.49 15.92
N ALA A 232 9.20 -5.07 15.60
CA ALA A 232 8.12 -5.01 16.58
C ALA A 232 7.29 -6.29 16.67
N ASN A 233 7.35 -7.17 15.65
CA ASN A 233 6.51 -8.35 15.59
C ASN A 233 7.10 -9.56 16.33
N GLY A 234 6.45 -10.01 17.39
CA GLY A 234 6.84 -11.19 18.17
C GLY A 234 6.48 -12.54 17.51
N ASN A 235 5.73 -12.53 16.42
CA ASN A 235 5.35 -13.74 15.67
C ASN A 235 6.27 -14.01 14.48
N ASN A 236 7.44 -13.41 14.45
CA ASN A 236 8.44 -13.68 13.42
C ASN A 236 8.88 -15.16 13.47
N SER A 237 9.12 -15.73 12.29
CA SER A 237 9.50 -17.15 12.16
C SER A 237 10.53 -17.41 11.07
N TYR A 238 11.18 -16.34 10.56
CA TYR A 238 12.28 -16.51 9.59
C TYR A 238 13.48 -17.23 10.22
N SER A 239 14.22 -17.97 9.41
CA SER A 239 15.28 -18.84 9.89
C SER A 239 16.69 -18.53 9.36
N GLY A 240 16.81 -17.55 8.46
CA GLY A 240 18.10 -17.12 7.94
C GLY A 240 18.90 -16.26 8.94
N THR A 241 19.98 -15.70 8.48
CA THR A 241 20.88 -14.85 9.27
C THR A 241 20.28 -13.47 9.51
N THR A 242 20.45 -12.92 10.71
CA THR A 242 20.24 -11.50 10.98
C THR A 242 21.57 -10.80 11.07
N THR A 243 21.84 -9.86 10.16
CA THR A 243 23.08 -9.05 10.16
C THR A 243 22.74 -7.59 10.41
N VAL A 244 23.36 -6.99 11.42
CA VAL A 244 23.27 -5.55 11.69
C VAL A 244 24.53 -4.89 11.13
N ASN A 245 24.37 -4.22 9.99
CA ASN A 245 25.48 -3.57 9.26
C ASN A 245 25.84 -2.23 9.88
N ALA A 246 24.84 -1.42 10.27
CA ALA A 246 25.03 -0.10 10.87
C ALA A 246 23.84 0.29 11.74
N GLY A 247 24.08 1.21 12.70
CA GLY A 247 23.09 1.72 13.63
C GLY A 247 22.70 0.72 14.71
N THR A 248 21.47 0.84 15.20
CA THR A 248 20.97 0.00 16.30
C THR A 248 19.74 -0.79 15.83
N LEU A 249 19.78 -2.11 15.98
CA LEU A 249 18.60 -2.96 15.90
C LEU A 249 17.97 -3.09 17.27
N ILE A 250 16.71 -2.66 17.41
CA ILE A 250 15.93 -2.76 18.64
C ILE A 250 14.90 -3.87 18.48
N LEU A 251 14.70 -4.67 19.52
CA LEU A 251 13.65 -5.68 19.53
C LEU A 251 12.47 -5.16 20.32
N GLY A 252 11.30 -5.11 19.67
CA GLY A 252 10.06 -4.56 20.21
C GLY A 252 9.15 -5.60 20.85
N ALA A 253 9.50 -6.88 20.75
CA ALA A 253 8.70 -7.99 21.30
C ALA A 253 9.56 -9.22 21.62
N ASP A 254 9.06 -10.11 22.46
CA ASP A 254 9.62 -11.44 22.63
C ASP A 254 9.55 -12.21 21.31
N GLY A 255 10.59 -12.93 20.94
CA GLY A 255 10.64 -13.70 19.69
C GLY A 255 10.78 -12.88 18.41
N ALA A 256 11.10 -11.59 18.49
CA ALA A 256 11.25 -10.73 17.31
C ALA A 256 12.34 -11.21 16.33
N PHE A 257 13.32 -11.98 16.77
CA PHE A 257 14.31 -12.64 15.91
C PHE A 257 13.79 -13.91 15.21
N GLY A 258 12.56 -14.32 15.49
CA GLY A 258 12.04 -15.56 14.92
C GLY A 258 12.89 -16.78 15.29
N GLN A 259 13.41 -17.45 14.27
CA GLN A 259 14.30 -18.61 14.40
C GLN A 259 15.66 -18.34 13.77
N THR A 260 16.15 -17.10 13.88
CA THR A 260 17.40 -16.69 13.21
C THR A 260 18.55 -17.64 13.55
N SER A 261 19.25 -18.12 12.50
CA SER A 261 20.33 -19.09 12.64
C SER A 261 21.60 -18.47 13.22
N LEU A 262 21.85 -17.21 12.92
CA LEU A 262 23.01 -16.44 13.35
C LEU A 262 22.64 -14.97 13.51
N LEU A 263 23.01 -14.38 14.63
CA LEU A 263 23.03 -12.93 14.81
C LEU A 263 24.46 -12.42 14.59
N ASN A 264 24.65 -11.62 13.55
CA ASN A 264 25.93 -11.00 13.22
C ASN A 264 25.84 -9.49 13.39
N VAL A 265 26.62 -8.91 14.29
CA VAL A 265 26.65 -7.46 14.55
C VAL A 265 28.00 -6.92 14.14
N LEU A 266 28.02 -6.10 13.08
CA LEU A 266 29.28 -5.56 12.54
C LEU A 266 29.85 -4.45 13.41
N SER A 267 31.13 -4.14 13.21
CA SER A 267 31.82 -3.09 13.95
C SER A 267 31.09 -1.75 13.84
N GLY A 268 30.80 -1.12 14.97
CA GLY A 268 30.05 0.15 15.03
C GLY A 268 28.54 0.01 15.02
N ALA A 269 28.01 -1.19 14.80
CA ALA A 269 26.59 -1.49 14.96
C ALA A 269 26.28 -2.03 16.36
N SER A 270 25.00 -2.06 16.71
CA SER A 270 24.56 -2.60 17.99
C SER A 270 23.17 -3.26 17.89
N THR A 271 22.90 -4.13 18.84
CA THR A 271 21.57 -4.73 19.04
C THR A 271 21.12 -4.50 20.47
N ASN A 272 19.88 -4.00 20.62
CA ASN A 272 19.25 -3.77 21.90
C ASN A 272 18.04 -4.71 22.04
N ILE A 273 18.13 -5.69 22.93
CA ILE A 273 17.03 -6.62 23.21
C ILE A 273 15.87 -5.97 23.98
N ASN A 274 16.08 -4.78 24.52
CA ASN A 274 15.04 -3.94 25.14
C ASN A 274 14.19 -4.67 26.19
N GLY A 275 14.81 -5.60 26.93
CA GLY A 275 14.13 -6.40 27.95
C GLY A 275 13.34 -7.61 27.44
N HIS A 276 13.33 -7.85 26.14
CA HIS A 276 12.61 -8.97 25.53
C HIS A 276 13.43 -10.25 25.45
N SER A 277 12.74 -11.38 25.60
CA SER A 277 13.34 -12.72 25.48
C SER A 277 13.53 -13.09 24.02
N GLN A 278 14.76 -13.50 23.66
CA GLN A 278 15.11 -13.87 22.29
C GLN A 278 15.85 -15.20 22.25
N THR A 279 15.71 -15.90 21.13
CA THR A 279 16.49 -17.11 20.83
C THR A 279 17.23 -16.89 19.52
N VAL A 280 18.52 -17.19 19.49
CA VAL A 280 19.37 -17.14 18.29
C VAL A 280 20.14 -18.45 18.19
N GLY A 281 20.40 -18.93 16.98
CA GLY A 281 21.15 -20.16 16.77
C GLY A 281 22.63 -20.01 17.13
N ALA A 282 23.26 -18.86 16.78
CA ALA A 282 24.62 -18.50 17.10
C ALA A 282 24.79 -16.96 17.15
N LEU A 283 25.96 -16.52 17.68
CA LEU A 283 26.38 -15.12 17.81
C LEU A 283 27.74 -14.96 17.18
#